data_4abd1cad5248ae8647c5b82bffa551de
#
_entry.id   4abd1cad5248ae8647c5b82bffa551de
#
_cell.length_a   1.000
_cell.length_b   1.000
_cell.length_c   1.000
_cell.angle_alpha   90.00
_cell.angle_beta   90.00
_cell.angle_gamma   90.00
#
_symmetry.space_group_name_H-M   'P 1'
#
loop_
_entity.id
_entity.type
_entity.pdbx_description
1 polymer ?
#
loop_
_entity_poly.entity_id
_entity_poly.type
_entity_poly.pdbx_seq_one_letter_code
_entity_poly.pdbx_strand_id
1 'polypeptide(L)'
;MVIITDLGLVKDIITKSDLYPKIPLEESFPGSLIAQYYGTNVVMSNGDVWRRHRRITNPSFRSLPVHVFVESVMKLLDVMEKVDNEPIEIKNFMHSLTLDVLGRAAFGFDFNNLEDPKNVYVTTYNEVLKELGNPLYFVIPFLSYLPRPEALKKMTKLNNLYDGLVEKKRQSMKSGELDEKINNNSADLLEHMISACNDPENPTLTNDELRYNLAIFMLAGHDTTANSLTTILYLLAIHKDAQKKVRDEILRVLGDNLMPSMEQHKELKYMNMVINENLRLYPPIAQLSVRKNVQDVKFNDHIIPAQTPLFLSVYGIHHSSKNWENPEEFIPERFENEKHDHFAWLGFGGGSRACLGNNFSLIEQRITLCALLRKYEVSLPADSIHKDKLQIEPDNSGTMGPYPIPLIFKRRTE
;
A
#
# COMPACT_ATOMS: atom_id res chain seq x y z
N MET A 1 13.84 -9.13 21.69
CA MET A 1 12.69 -8.79 20.81
C MET A 1 11.45 -8.66 21.67
N VAL A 2 10.70 -7.59 21.54
CA VAL A 2 9.46 -7.35 22.27
C VAL A 2 8.36 -7.00 21.26
N ILE A 3 7.21 -7.70 21.35
CA ILE A 3 6.01 -7.40 20.55
C ILE A 3 5.15 -6.43 21.33
N ILE A 4 4.78 -5.31 20.69
CA ILE A 4 4.05 -4.20 21.31
C ILE A 4 2.61 -4.21 20.82
N THR A 5 1.67 -4.29 21.78
CA THR A 5 0.22 -4.18 21.57
C THR A 5 -0.46 -3.25 22.58
N ASP A 6 0.28 -2.79 23.61
CA ASP A 6 -0.21 -1.81 24.59
C ASP A 6 -0.29 -0.42 23.97
N LEU A 7 -1.45 0.24 24.04
CA LEU A 7 -1.71 1.53 23.37
C LEU A 7 -0.87 2.68 23.93
N GLY A 8 -0.54 2.67 25.23
CA GLY A 8 0.32 3.69 25.83
C GLY A 8 1.72 3.64 25.25
N LEU A 9 2.28 2.43 25.12
CA LEU A 9 3.60 2.21 24.55
C LEU A 9 3.60 2.42 23.03
N VAL A 10 2.52 2.04 22.32
CA VAL A 10 2.31 2.32 20.90
C VAL A 10 2.33 3.83 20.64
N LYS A 11 1.59 4.60 21.45
CA LYS A 11 1.57 6.07 21.39
C LYS A 11 2.97 6.65 21.52
N ASP A 12 3.71 6.21 22.52
CA ASP A 12 5.08 6.69 22.77
C ASP A 12 5.99 6.39 21.57
N ILE A 13 5.98 5.17 21.07
CA ILE A 13 6.83 4.73 19.96
C ILE A 13 6.50 5.48 18.66
N ILE A 14 5.22 5.73 18.39
CA ILE A 14 4.77 6.40 17.16
C ILE A 14 5.05 7.90 17.22
N THR A 15 4.85 8.55 18.37
CA THR A 15 4.98 10.00 18.49
C THR A 15 6.42 10.47 18.73
N LYS A 16 7.26 9.63 19.36
CA LYS A 16 8.64 9.96 19.72
C LYS A 16 9.65 9.25 18.79
N SER A 17 9.53 9.47 17.49
CA SER A 17 10.29 8.73 16.46
C SER A 17 11.82 8.79 16.62
N ASP A 18 12.35 9.85 17.23
CA ASP A 18 13.79 10.00 17.45
C ASP A 18 14.29 9.15 18.64
N LEU A 19 13.43 8.84 19.62
CA LEU A 19 13.71 7.88 20.69
C LEU A 19 13.51 6.42 20.26
N TYR A 20 12.75 6.22 19.20
CA TYR A 20 12.42 4.90 18.64
C TYR A 20 12.69 4.85 17.14
N PRO A 21 13.96 5.00 16.69
CA PRO A 21 14.30 4.92 15.29
C PRO A 21 13.99 3.54 14.71
N LYS A 22 13.70 3.48 13.42
CA LYS A 22 13.62 2.22 12.68
C LYS A 22 15.00 1.57 12.61
N ILE A 23 15.04 0.25 12.69
CA ILE A 23 16.29 -0.49 12.46
C ILE A 23 16.57 -0.44 10.94
N PRO A 24 17.77 0.01 10.52
CA PRO A 24 18.15 0.01 9.10
C PRO A 24 18.08 -1.39 8.48
N LEU A 25 17.78 -1.48 7.19
CA LEU A 25 17.69 -2.77 6.50
C LEU A 25 18.99 -3.56 6.56
N GLU A 26 20.15 -2.90 6.45
CA GLU A 26 21.45 -3.53 6.55
C GLU A 26 21.73 -4.11 7.95
N GLU A 27 21.22 -3.46 8.99
CA GLU A 27 21.29 -3.97 10.36
C GLU A 27 20.32 -5.13 10.61
N SER A 28 19.10 -5.05 10.02
CA SER A 28 18.06 -6.08 10.15
C SER A 28 18.38 -7.35 9.34
N PHE A 29 18.96 -7.17 8.16
CA PHE A 29 19.24 -8.22 7.17
C PHE A 29 20.64 -8.04 6.56
N PRO A 30 21.71 -8.23 7.33
CA PRO A 30 23.08 -7.99 6.87
C PRO A 30 23.42 -8.79 5.62
N GLY A 31 23.97 -8.13 4.59
CA GLY A 31 24.35 -8.75 3.31
C GLY A 31 23.21 -9.26 2.45
N SER A 32 21.94 -9.00 2.83
CA SER A 32 20.78 -9.52 2.12
C SER A 32 20.49 -8.74 0.83
N LEU A 33 19.83 -9.42 -0.12
CA LEU A 33 19.31 -8.75 -1.33
C LEU A 33 18.25 -7.69 -1.02
N ILE A 34 17.51 -7.84 0.08
CA ILE A 34 16.52 -6.85 0.53
C ILE A 34 17.21 -5.52 0.84
N ALA A 35 18.29 -5.56 1.63
CA ALA A 35 19.05 -4.36 1.99
C ALA A 35 19.68 -3.70 0.75
N GLN A 36 20.21 -4.49 -0.18
CA GLN A 36 20.79 -4.00 -1.43
C GLN A 36 19.74 -3.40 -2.38
N TYR A 37 18.56 -4.00 -2.48
CA TYR A 37 17.52 -3.57 -3.41
C TYR A 37 16.79 -2.32 -2.96
N TYR A 38 16.43 -2.24 -1.69
CA TYR A 38 15.70 -1.09 -1.16
C TYR A 38 16.59 0.03 -0.60
N GLY A 39 17.81 -0.23 -0.24
CA GLY A 39 18.80 0.76 0.20
C GLY A 39 18.25 1.88 1.09
N THR A 40 18.76 3.08 0.90
CA THR A 40 18.33 4.30 1.61
C THR A 40 17.09 4.89 0.95
N ASN A 41 15.94 4.82 1.62
CA ASN A 41 14.65 5.27 1.08
C ASN A 41 13.78 5.96 2.14
N VAL A 42 12.68 6.58 1.71
CA VAL A 42 11.77 7.36 2.58
C VAL A 42 11.10 6.52 3.67
N VAL A 43 10.89 5.22 3.45
CA VAL A 43 10.23 4.34 4.42
C VAL A 43 11.17 3.93 5.54
N MET A 44 12.41 3.52 5.21
CA MET A 44 13.33 2.88 6.16
C MET A 44 14.32 3.86 6.82
N SER A 45 14.55 5.04 6.23
CA SER A 45 15.50 6.02 6.76
C SER A 45 15.01 6.70 8.04
N ASN A 46 15.95 7.26 8.82
CA ASN A 46 15.71 7.99 10.06
C ASN A 46 16.27 9.42 9.99
N GLY A 47 15.95 10.25 10.99
CA GLY A 47 16.53 11.57 11.21
C GLY A 47 16.43 12.48 9.98
N ASP A 48 17.53 13.18 9.66
CA ASP A 48 17.56 14.18 8.58
C ASP A 48 17.44 13.56 7.19
N VAL A 49 17.95 12.34 6.99
CA VAL A 49 17.79 11.60 5.73
C VAL A 49 16.30 11.37 5.45
N TRP A 50 15.56 10.87 6.44
CA TRP A 50 14.11 10.71 6.30
C TRP A 50 13.40 12.05 6.06
N ARG A 51 13.73 13.11 6.83
CA ARG A 51 13.10 14.43 6.68
C ARG A 51 13.31 14.97 5.27
N ARG A 52 14.51 14.79 4.72
CA ARG A 52 14.86 15.17 3.35
C ARG A 52 14.02 14.43 2.32
N HIS A 53 13.99 13.09 2.35
CA HIS A 53 13.19 12.28 1.44
C HIS A 53 11.69 12.61 1.56
N ARG A 54 11.19 12.76 2.79
CA ARG A 54 9.78 13.10 3.03
C ARG A 54 9.41 14.47 2.46
N ARG A 55 10.30 15.47 2.55
CA ARG A 55 10.10 16.80 2.00
C ARG A 55 9.97 16.77 0.49
N ILE A 56 10.81 15.98 -0.19
CA ILE A 56 10.80 15.81 -1.64
C ILE A 56 9.51 15.15 -2.13
N THR A 57 9.05 14.13 -1.41
CA THR A 57 7.95 13.28 -1.88
C THR A 57 6.56 13.77 -1.47
N ASN A 58 6.41 14.48 -0.32
CA ASN A 58 5.12 14.94 0.19
C ASN A 58 4.26 15.76 -0.80
N PRO A 59 4.81 16.68 -1.61
CA PRO A 59 4.01 17.51 -2.50
C PRO A 59 3.16 16.69 -3.47
N SER A 60 3.70 15.61 -4.03
CA SER A 60 3.00 14.75 -5.02
C SER A 60 1.73 14.07 -4.47
N PHE A 61 1.60 13.95 -3.14
CA PHE A 61 0.43 13.35 -2.51
C PHE A 61 -0.61 14.38 -2.03
N ARG A 62 -0.38 15.67 -2.28
CA ARG A 62 -1.34 16.74 -1.95
C ARG A 62 -2.31 17.03 -3.09
N SER A 63 -1.85 16.93 -4.34
CA SER A 63 -2.63 17.15 -5.53
C SER A 63 -2.62 15.88 -6.39
N LEU A 64 -3.66 15.07 -6.27
CA LEU A 64 -3.74 13.79 -6.97
C LEU A 64 -4.47 13.94 -8.31
N PRO A 65 -3.98 13.33 -9.39
CA PRO A 65 -4.61 13.37 -10.71
C PRO A 65 -5.80 12.40 -10.76
N VAL A 66 -6.94 12.77 -10.14
CA VAL A 66 -8.13 11.90 -9.98
C VAL A 66 -8.65 11.34 -11.31
N HIS A 67 -8.50 12.09 -12.41
CA HIS A 67 -8.87 11.61 -13.75
C HIS A 67 -8.13 10.32 -14.14
N VAL A 68 -6.86 10.16 -13.74
CA VAL A 68 -6.06 8.94 -14.01
C VAL A 68 -6.68 7.73 -13.28
N PHE A 69 -7.16 7.91 -12.04
CA PHE A 69 -7.83 6.86 -11.30
C PHE A 69 -9.13 6.43 -11.99
N VAL A 70 -9.93 7.42 -12.40
CA VAL A 70 -11.18 7.17 -13.12
C VAL A 70 -10.94 6.41 -14.43
N GLU A 71 -10.01 6.87 -15.27
CA GLU A 71 -9.67 6.22 -16.53
C GLU A 71 -9.19 4.78 -16.35
N SER A 72 -8.37 4.52 -15.33
CA SER A 72 -7.88 3.17 -15.05
C SER A 72 -9.00 2.24 -14.55
N VAL A 73 -9.94 2.76 -13.74
CA VAL A 73 -11.12 2.01 -13.30
C VAL A 73 -12.09 1.76 -14.45
N MET A 74 -12.27 2.72 -15.38
CA MET A 74 -13.07 2.48 -16.60
C MET A 74 -12.47 1.35 -17.42
N LYS A 75 -11.15 1.35 -17.60
CA LYS A 75 -10.43 0.27 -18.28
C LYS A 75 -10.63 -1.09 -17.58
N LEU A 76 -10.59 -1.13 -16.23
CA LEU A 76 -10.93 -2.32 -15.47
C LEU A 76 -12.33 -2.83 -15.82
N LEU A 77 -13.34 -1.95 -15.85
CA LEU A 77 -14.70 -2.34 -16.19
C LEU A 77 -14.79 -2.93 -17.61
N ASP A 78 -14.09 -2.35 -18.58
CA ASP A 78 -14.06 -2.83 -19.96
C ASP A 78 -13.41 -4.24 -20.08
N VAL A 79 -12.39 -4.49 -19.26
CA VAL A 79 -11.77 -5.82 -19.19
C VAL A 79 -12.69 -6.82 -18.49
N MET A 80 -13.35 -6.43 -17.41
CA MET A 80 -14.28 -7.31 -16.68
C MET A 80 -15.56 -7.62 -17.49
N GLU A 81 -16.02 -6.74 -18.37
CA GLU A 81 -17.18 -7.03 -19.25
C GLU A 81 -16.93 -8.19 -20.22
N LYS A 82 -15.68 -8.51 -20.51
CA LYS A 82 -15.31 -9.62 -21.38
C LYS A 82 -15.31 -10.97 -20.65
N VAL A 83 -15.42 -10.94 -19.30
CA VAL A 83 -15.49 -12.14 -18.46
C VAL A 83 -16.94 -12.38 -18.08
N ASP A 84 -17.59 -13.35 -18.73
CA ASP A 84 -19.03 -13.59 -18.62
C ASP A 84 -19.32 -14.42 -17.35
N ASN A 85 -19.95 -13.86 -16.32
CA ASN A 85 -20.52 -14.48 -15.09
C ASN A 85 -19.73 -15.65 -14.44
N GLU A 86 -18.55 -15.99 -14.95
CA GLU A 86 -17.65 -16.99 -14.38
C GLU A 86 -16.94 -16.43 -13.15
N PRO A 87 -16.59 -17.26 -12.17
CA PRO A 87 -15.76 -16.81 -11.05
C PRO A 87 -14.41 -16.29 -11.54
N ILE A 88 -14.09 -15.03 -11.22
CA ILE A 88 -12.82 -14.39 -11.58
C ILE A 88 -11.89 -14.28 -10.36
N GLU A 89 -10.61 -14.52 -10.57
CA GLU A 89 -9.59 -14.29 -9.54
C GLU A 89 -9.37 -12.79 -9.36
N ILE A 90 -10.11 -12.21 -8.40
CA ILE A 90 -10.18 -10.75 -8.24
C ILE A 90 -8.84 -10.14 -7.78
N LYS A 91 -8.01 -10.88 -7.05
CA LYS A 91 -6.69 -10.41 -6.60
C LYS A 91 -5.84 -9.93 -7.78
N ASN A 92 -5.80 -10.69 -8.87
CA ASN A 92 -5.03 -10.34 -10.06
C ASN A 92 -5.51 -9.04 -10.70
N PHE A 93 -6.83 -8.83 -10.79
CA PHE A 93 -7.40 -7.60 -11.34
C PHE A 93 -7.08 -6.39 -10.46
N MET A 94 -7.15 -6.54 -9.14
CA MET A 94 -6.83 -5.45 -8.22
C MET A 94 -5.34 -5.09 -8.26
N HIS A 95 -4.45 -6.08 -8.32
CA HIS A 95 -3.01 -5.82 -8.51
C HIS A 95 -2.72 -5.13 -9.84
N SER A 96 -3.37 -5.54 -10.94
CA SER A 96 -3.19 -4.90 -12.24
C SER A 96 -3.71 -3.46 -12.23
N LEU A 97 -4.89 -3.22 -11.66
CA LEU A 97 -5.46 -1.88 -11.54
C LEU A 97 -4.54 -0.94 -10.76
N THR A 98 -4.18 -1.35 -9.54
CA THR A 98 -3.40 -0.48 -8.64
C THR A 98 -2.00 -0.20 -9.16
N LEU A 99 -1.40 -1.13 -9.91
CA LEU A 99 -0.13 -0.90 -10.57
C LEU A 99 -0.27 0.11 -11.73
N ASP A 100 -1.31 -0.01 -12.56
CA ASP A 100 -1.55 0.94 -13.66
C ASP A 100 -1.86 2.34 -13.12
N VAL A 101 -2.67 2.44 -12.04
CA VAL A 101 -2.94 3.71 -11.36
C VAL A 101 -1.64 4.32 -10.80
N LEU A 102 -0.84 3.53 -10.08
CA LEU A 102 0.43 4.00 -9.52
C LEU A 102 1.38 4.49 -10.62
N GLY A 103 1.55 3.70 -11.68
CA GLY A 103 2.42 4.04 -12.80
C GLY A 103 2.03 5.36 -13.43
N ARG A 104 0.76 5.53 -13.77
CA ARG A 104 0.25 6.73 -14.44
C ARG A 104 0.19 7.94 -13.52
N ALA A 105 -0.28 7.78 -12.28
CA ALA A 105 -0.49 8.90 -11.36
C ALA A 105 0.78 9.36 -10.64
N ALA A 106 1.70 8.44 -10.32
CA ALA A 106 2.90 8.76 -9.53
C ALA A 106 4.18 8.85 -10.38
N PHE A 107 4.27 8.13 -11.50
CA PHE A 107 5.48 8.06 -12.31
C PHE A 107 5.29 8.63 -13.74
N GLY A 108 4.04 8.94 -14.13
CA GLY A 108 3.70 9.38 -15.47
C GLY A 108 4.02 8.31 -16.53
N PHE A 109 3.92 7.03 -16.16
CA PHE A 109 4.20 5.87 -17.01
C PHE A 109 3.05 4.87 -16.96
N ASP A 110 2.57 4.42 -18.13
CA ASP A 110 1.53 3.40 -18.25
C ASP A 110 2.16 2.01 -18.32
N PHE A 111 1.98 1.20 -17.28
CA PHE A 111 2.40 -0.21 -17.28
C PHE A 111 1.49 -1.07 -18.15
N ASN A 112 0.25 -0.62 -18.37
CA ASN A 112 -0.77 -1.32 -19.15
C ASN A 112 -1.05 -2.76 -18.67
N ASN A 113 -0.96 -2.98 -17.37
CA ASN A 113 -1.00 -4.33 -16.79
C ASN A 113 -2.40 -4.96 -16.81
N LEU A 114 -3.46 -4.16 -16.87
CA LEU A 114 -4.82 -4.65 -17.05
C LEU A 114 -5.01 -5.37 -18.41
N GLU A 115 -4.35 -4.91 -19.46
CA GLU A 115 -4.43 -5.51 -20.81
C GLU A 115 -3.27 -6.44 -21.14
N ASP A 116 -2.06 -6.16 -20.59
CA ASP A 116 -0.87 -6.99 -20.76
C ASP A 116 -0.27 -7.41 -19.41
N PRO A 117 -0.89 -8.38 -18.69
CA PRO A 117 -0.41 -8.85 -17.39
C PRO A 117 0.97 -9.53 -17.43
N LYS A 118 1.50 -9.79 -18.62
CA LYS A 118 2.83 -10.41 -18.82
C LYS A 118 3.90 -9.43 -19.29
N ASN A 119 3.64 -8.12 -19.19
CA ASN A 119 4.64 -7.13 -19.59
C ASN A 119 5.96 -7.29 -18.79
N VAL A 120 7.05 -6.82 -19.38
CA VAL A 120 8.41 -7.04 -18.87
C VAL A 120 8.64 -6.43 -17.46
N TYR A 121 7.98 -5.31 -17.14
CA TYR A 121 8.12 -4.67 -15.83
C TYR A 121 7.53 -5.53 -14.73
N VAL A 122 6.28 -5.99 -14.91
CA VAL A 122 5.54 -6.78 -13.93
C VAL A 122 6.18 -8.15 -13.74
N THR A 123 6.52 -8.84 -14.83
CA THR A 123 7.16 -10.16 -14.74
C THR A 123 8.51 -10.08 -14.05
N THR A 124 9.35 -9.09 -14.40
CA THR A 124 10.66 -8.92 -13.76
C THR A 124 10.52 -8.50 -12.28
N TYR A 125 9.56 -7.62 -11.96
CA TYR A 125 9.26 -7.22 -10.58
C TYR A 125 8.87 -8.43 -9.72
N ASN A 126 7.91 -9.24 -10.19
CA ASN A 126 7.48 -10.45 -9.48
C ASN A 126 8.60 -11.47 -9.30
N GLU A 127 9.47 -11.65 -10.30
CA GLU A 127 10.66 -12.50 -10.19
C GLU A 127 11.63 -12.01 -9.10
N VAL A 128 11.84 -10.68 -8.99
CA VAL A 128 12.70 -10.10 -7.95
C VAL A 128 12.05 -10.26 -6.58
N LEU A 129 10.75 -9.94 -6.43
CA LEU A 129 10.07 -10.13 -5.14
C LEU A 129 10.12 -11.56 -4.64
N LYS A 130 9.99 -12.55 -5.53
CA LYS A 130 10.12 -13.97 -5.19
C LYS A 130 11.51 -14.30 -4.64
N GLU A 131 12.57 -13.68 -5.18
CA GLU A 131 13.94 -13.85 -4.65
C GLU A 131 14.13 -13.15 -3.31
N LEU A 132 13.56 -11.94 -3.14
CA LEU A 132 13.65 -11.17 -1.91
C LEU A 132 12.86 -11.83 -0.77
N GLY A 133 11.65 -12.30 -1.06
CA GLY A 133 10.74 -12.92 -0.09
C GLY A 133 11.01 -14.40 0.21
N ASN A 134 12.09 -15.00 -0.31
CA ASN A 134 12.39 -16.41 -0.10
C ASN A 134 12.63 -16.72 1.39
N PRO A 135 11.75 -17.50 2.06
CA PRO A 135 11.79 -17.71 3.50
C PRO A 135 13.07 -18.39 4.00
N LEU A 136 13.77 -19.11 3.13
CA LEU A 136 15.01 -19.80 3.49
C LEU A 136 16.07 -18.83 4.06
N TYR A 137 16.15 -17.62 3.50
CA TYR A 137 17.13 -16.61 3.92
C TYR A 137 16.74 -15.89 5.22
N PHE A 138 15.46 -15.95 5.61
CA PHE A 138 15.01 -15.46 6.92
C PHE A 138 15.22 -16.51 8.01
N VAL A 139 15.04 -17.79 7.69
CA VAL A 139 15.23 -18.90 8.64
C VAL A 139 16.70 -19.20 8.87
N ILE A 140 17.53 -19.10 7.84
CA ILE A 140 18.99 -19.36 7.88
C ILE A 140 19.73 -18.12 7.36
N PRO A 141 19.89 -17.06 8.19
CA PRO A 141 20.49 -15.80 7.74
C PRO A 141 21.89 -15.91 7.14
N PHE A 142 22.67 -16.89 7.59
CA PHE A 142 24.02 -17.17 7.05
C PHE A 142 24.01 -17.37 5.53
N LEU A 143 22.93 -17.91 4.94
CA LEU A 143 22.82 -18.09 3.51
C LEU A 143 22.83 -16.76 2.73
N SER A 144 22.50 -15.65 3.37
CA SER A 144 22.54 -14.31 2.74
C SER A 144 23.94 -13.89 2.32
N TYR A 145 25.00 -14.47 2.92
CA TYR A 145 26.39 -14.21 2.55
C TYR A 145 26.88 -15.06 1.36
N LEU A 146 26.10 -16.05 0.94
CA LEU A 146 26.44 -16.85 -0.23
C LEU A 146 26.12 -16.10 -1.53
N PRO A 147 26.97 -16.25 -2.58
CA PRO A 147 26.70 -15.64 -3.87
C PRO A 147 25.35 -16.10 -4.48
N ARG A 148 24.56 -15.14 -4.97
CA ARG A 148 23.26 -15.36 -5.61
C ARG A 148 23.23 -14.75 -7.02
N PRO A 149 24.04 -15.25 -7.97
CA PRO A 149 24.23 -14.60 -9.28
C PRO A 149 22.93 -14.48 -10.08
N GLU A 150 22.03 -15.45 -10.04
CA GLU A 150 20.76 -15.39 -10.77
C GLU A 150 19.79 -14.35 -10.16
N ALA A 151 19.72 -14.26 -8.83
CA ALA A 151 18.92 -13.25 -8.15
C ALA A 151 19.45 -11.83 -8.41
N LEU A 152 20.78 -11.66 -8.35
CA LEU A 152 21.44 -10.38 -8.68
C LEU A 152 21.21 -10.00 -10.15
N LYS A 153 21.23 -10.94 -11.09
CA LYS A 153 20.93 -10.70 -12.50
C LYS A 153 19.50 -10.21 -12.71
N LYS A 154 18.51 -10.82 -12.04
CA LYS A 154 17.11 -10.38 -12.08
C LYS A 154 16.98 -8.97 -11.49
N MET A 155 17.60 -8.71 -10.34
CA MET A 155 17.59 -7.41 -9.68
C MET A 155 18.24 -6.33 -10.55
N THR A 156 19.38 -6.63 -11.19
CA THR A 156 20.04 -5.72 -12.14
C THR A 156 19.13 -5.43 -13.34
N LYS A 157 18.46 -6.45 -13.88
CA LYS A 157 17.48 -6.27 -14.98
C LYS A 157 16.36 -5.30 -14.56
N LEU A 158 15.80 -5.46 -13.36
CA LEU A 158 14.74 -4.58 -12.87
C LEU A 158 15.25 -3.16 -12.62
N ASN A 159 16.44 -3.01 -12.03
CA ASN A 159 17.05 -1.69 -11.83
C ASN A 159 17.28 -0.97 -13.16
N ASN A 160 17.76 -1.68 -14.20
CA ASN A 160 17.92 -1.10 -15.54
C ASN A 160 16.57 -0.67 -16.15
N LEU A 161 15.47 -1.38 -15.87
CA LEU A 161 14.13 -0.95 -16.29
C LEU A 161 13.72 0.34 -15.57
N TYR A 162 13.98 0.47 -14.27
CA TYR A 162 13.71 1.70 -13.52
C TYR A 162 14.58 2.88 -14.02
N ASP A 163 15.87 2.67 -14.22
CA ASP A 163 16.78 3.68 -14.76
C ASP A 163 16.31 4.12 -16.16
N GLY A 164 15.81 3.18 -16.98
CA GLY A 164 15.20 3.47 -18.28
C GLY A 164 13.92 4.31 -18.18
N LEU A 165 13.08 4.09 -17.15
CA LEU A 165 11.90 4.93 -16.89
C LEU A 165 12.31 6.36 -16.53
N VAL A 166 13.28 6.49 -15.61
CA VAL A 166 13.81 7.80 -15.17
C VAL A 166 14.39 8.57 -16.37
N GLU A 167 15.17 7.89 -17.20
CA GLU A 167 15.80 8.54 -18.37
C GLU A 167 14.78 8.95 -19.43
N LYS A 168 13.79 8.10 -19.74
CA LYS A 168 12.69 8.47 -20.64
C LYS A 168 11.92 9.67 -20.11
N LYS A 169 11.67 9.73 -18.79
CA LYS A 169 11.00 10.86 -18.16
C LYS A 169 11.82 12.13 -18.29
N ARG A 170 13.14 12.08 -18.05
CA ARG A 170 14.05 13.21 -18.23
C ARG A 170 14.05 13.74 -19.69
N GLN A 171 14.09 12.83 -20.66
CA GLN A 171 14.09 13.17 -22.08
C GLN A 171 12.75 13.72 -22.58
N SER A 172 11.62 13.31 -21.99
CA SER A 172 10.29 13.78 -22.38
C SER A 172 9.99 15.21 -21.92
N MET A 173 10.70 15.70 -20.91
CA MET A 173 10.51 17.04 -20.37
C MET A 173 11.28 18.09 -21.20
N LYS A 174 10.57 19.13 -21.63
CA LYS A 174 11.18 20.27 -22.26
C LYS A 174 11.97 21.10 -21.25
N SER A 175 12.94 21.88 -21.71
CA SER A 175 13.67 22.82 -20.85
C SER A 175 12.68 23.78 -20.16
N GLY A 176 12.74 23.86 -18.83
CA GLY A 176 11.84 24.67 -18.00
C GLY A 176 10.47 24.06 -17.66
N GLU A 177 10.03 22.98 -18.32
CA GLU A 177 8.74 22.36 -18.05
C GLU A 177 8.67 21.76 -16.63
N LEU A 178 9.76 21.17 -16.15
CA LEU A 178 9.84 20.59 -14.81
C LEU A 178 9.68 21.67 -13.74
N ASP A 179 10.36 22.80 -13.88
CA ASP A 179 10.29 23.90 -12.92
C ASP A 179 8.89 24.51 -12.92
N GLU A 180 8.24 24.63 -14.07
CA GLU A 180 6.86 25.08 -14.18
C GLU A 180 5.90 24.12 -13.45
N LYS A 181 6.02 22.82 -13.66
CA LYS A 181 5.20 21.80 -12.98
C LYS A 181 5.41 21.79 -11.47
N ILE A 182 6.67 21.94 -11.01
CA ILE A 182 6.99 22.04 -9.58
C ILE A 182 6.32 23.28 -8.98
N ASN A 183 6.46 24.45 -9.63
CA ASN A 183 5.92 25.72 -9.14
C ASN A 183 4.38 25.71 -9.10
N ASN A 184 3.74 25.05 -10.05
CA ASN A 184 2.28 24.93 -10.13
C ASN A 184 1.71 23.76 -9.32
N ASN A 185 2.52 23.00 -8.56
CA ASN A 185 2.14 21.79 -7.84
C ASN A 185 1.44 20.74 -8.72
N SER A 186 1.83 20.64 -9.99
CA SER A 186 1.31 19.65 -10.96
C SER A 186 2.32 18.53 -11.27
N ALA A 187 3.51 18.60 -10.69
CA ALA A 187 4.55 17.59 -10.86
C ALA A 187 4.15 16.28 -10.17
N ASP A 188 4.38 15.16 -10.85
CA ASP A 188 4.23 13.84 -10.26
C ASP A 188 5.41 13.48 -9.31
N LEU A 189 5.30 12.30 -8.65
CA LEU A 189 6.30 11.86 -7.68
C LEU A 189 7.69 11.67 -8.31
N LEU A 190 7.74 11.10 -9.51
CA LEU A 190 9.01 10.89 -10.21
C LEU A 190 9.64 12.21 -10.63
N GLU A 191 8.84 13.18 -11.08
CA GLU A 191 9.29 14.54 -11.43
C GLU A 191 9.88 15.28 -10.23
N HIS A 192 9.25 15.21 -9.05
CA HIS A 192 9.82 15.76 -7.81
C HIS A 192 11.15 15.12 -7.42
N MET A 193 11.28 13.81 -7.58
CA MET A 193 12.53 13.11 -7.29
C MET A 193 13.63 13.45 -8.31
N ILE A 194 13.29 13.56 -9.58
CA ILE A 194 14.23 13.99 -10.64
C ILE A 194 14.72 15.42 -10.40
N SER A 195 13.81 16.35 -10.07
CA SER A 195 14.17 17.72 -9.72
C SER A 195 15.17 17.77 -8.57
N ALA A 196 14.95 16.97 -7.52
CA ALA A 196 15.83 16.89 -6.37
C ALA A 196 17.24 16.32 -6.70
N CYS A 197 17.36 15.52 -7.77
CA CYS A 197 18.65 15.01 -8.26
C CYS A 197 19.37 16.03 -9.15
N ASN A 198 18.62 16.87 -9.84
CA ASN A 198 19.16 17.74 -10.90
C ASN A 198 19.65 19.10 -10.39
N ASP A 199 19.53 19.41 -9.10
CA ASP A 199 20.07 20.65 -8.55
C ASP A 199 21.61 20.63 -8.69
N PRO A 200 22.20 21.48 -9.53
CA PRO A 200 23.63 21.44 -9.86
C PRO A 200 24.52 21.91 -8.72
N GLU A 201 24.01 22.74 -7.81
CA GLU A 201 24.77 23.31 -6.69
C GLU A 201 24.64 22.49 -5.42
N ASN A 202 23.47 21.86 -5.21
CA ASN A 202 23.19 21.09 -3.98
C ASN A 202 22.17 19.98 -4.25
N PRO A 203 22.55 18.89 -4.93
CA PRO A 203 21.61 17.78 -5.16
C PRO A 203 21.13 17.22 -3.82
N THR A 204 19.83 17.29 -3.61
CA THR A 204 19.20 16.83 -2.36
C THR A 204 18.79 15.35 -2.39
N LEU A 205 18.96 14.69 -3.55
CA LEU A 205 18.74 13.26 -3.73
C LEU A 205 19.80 12.71 -4.69
N THR A 206 20.38 11.55 -4.41
CA THR A 206 21.26 10.85 -5.36
C THR A 206 20.44 10.02 -6.34
N ASN A 207 21.00 9.64 -7.49
CA ASN A 207 20.33 8.74 -8.44
C ASN A 207 20.06 7.35 -7.82
N ASP A 208 20.95 6.86 -6.95
CA ASP A 208 20.71 5.61 -6.21
C ASP A 208 19.55 5.74 -5.24
N GLU A 209 19.48 6.84 -4.47
CA GLU A 209 18.35 7.10 -3.56
C GLU A 209 17.03 7.29 -4.33
N LEU A 210 17.06 7.89 -5.55
CA LEU A 210 15.90 7.97 -6.42
C LEU A 210 15.42 6.58 -6.80
N ARG A 211 16.32 5.70 -7.25
CA ARG A 211 16.00 4.31 -7.61
C ARG A 211 15.47 3.52 -6.41
N TYR A 212 16.08 3.66 -5.21
CA TYR A 212 15.60 3.02 -3.98
C TYR A 212 14.20 3.53 -3.58
N ASN A 213 13.94 4.83 -3.75
CA ASN A 213 12.60 5.37 -3.52
C ASN A 213 11.60 4.85 -4.56
N LEU A 214 11.98 4.76 -5.83
CA LEU A 214 11.13 4.17 -6.87
C LEU A 214 10.78 2.71 -6.54
N ALA A 215 11.78 1.90 -6.16
CA ALA A 215 11.58 0.50 -5.75
C ALA A 215 10.62 0.35 -4.56
N ILE A 216 10.77 1.19 -3.52
CA ILE A 216 9.89 1.12 -2.35
C ILE A 216 8.48 1.66 -2.63
N PHE A 217 8.33 2.66 -3.51
CA PHE A 217 7.01 3.14 -3.93
C PHE A 217 6.29 2.12 -4.82
N MET A 218 7.00 1.39 -5.66
CA MET A 218 6.44 0.25 -6.41
C MET A 218 5.85 -0.79 -5.46
N LEU A 219 6.56 -1.16 -4.41
CA LEU A 219 6.06 -2.11 -3.40
C LEU A 219 4.88 -1.52 -2.62
N ALA A 220 5.07 -0.33 -2.04
CA ALA A 220 4.11 0.23 -1.11
C ALA A 220 2.82 0.71 -1.79
N GLY A 221 2.92 1.16 -3.04
CA GLY A 221 1.83 1.87 -3.73
C GLY A 221 0.77 0.95 -4.34
N HIS A 222 1.12 -0.26 -4.79
CA HIS A 222 0.12 -1.12 -5.42
C HIS A 222 -0.27 -2.34 -4.58
N ASP A 223 0.65 -3.11 -4.02
CA ASP A 223 0.33 -4.36 -3.30
C ASP A 223 -0.61 -4.14 -2.12
N THR A 224 -0.40 -3.07 -1.34
CA THR A 224 -1.22 -2.81 -0.15
C THR A 224 -2.67 -2.45 -0.51
N THR A 225 -2.86 -1.59 -1.51
CA THR A 225 -4.20 -1.16 -1.96
C THR A 225 -4.91 -2.30 -2.68
N ALA A 226 -4.19 -3.09 -3.49
CA ALA A 226 -4.73 -4.28 -4.16
C ALA A 226 -5.26 -5.31 -3.15
N ASN A 227 -4.46 -5.63 -2.12
CA ASN A 227 -4.89 -6.55 -1.06
C ASN A 227 -6.09 -5.99 -0.29
N SER A 228 -6.11 -4.68 0.01
CA SER A 228 -7.25 -4.04 0.67
C SER A 228 -8.52 -4.12 -0.18
N LEU A 229 -8.45 -3.78 -1.48
CA LEU A 229 -9.59 -3.90 -2.39
C LEU A 229 -10.10 -5.34 -2.52
N THR A 230 -9.18 -6.29 -2.61
CA THR A 230 -9.52 -7.71 -2.69
C THR A 230 -10.29 -8.18 -1.45
N THR A 231 -9.82 -7.81 -0.25
CA THR A 231 -10.46 -8.19 1.02
C THR A 231 -11.78 -7.46 1.25
N ILE A 232 -11.91 -6.18 0.82
CA ILE A 232 -13.20 -5.47 0.86
C ILE A 232 -14.24 -6.15 -0.04
N LEU A 233 -13.88 -6.52 -1.26
CA LEU A 233 -14.78 -7.20 -2.18
C LEU A 233 -15.22 -8.57 -1.65
N TYR A 234 -14.31 -9.31 -1.01
CA TYR A 234 -14.64 -10.53 -0.30
C TYR A 234 -15.63 -10.27 0.85
N LEU A 235 -15.35 -9.31 1.73
CA LEU A 235 -16.25 -8.98 2.84
C LEU A 235 -17.64 -8.58 2.35
N LEU A 236 -17.72 -7.77 1.31
CA LEU A 236 -19.00 -7.39 0.70
C LEU A 236 -19.68 -8.54 -0.03
N ALA A 237 -18.94 -9.54 -0.53
CA ALA A 237 -19.51 -10.74 -1.14
C ALA A 237 -20.24 -11.62 -0.13
N ILE A 238 -19.73 -11.70 1.12
CA ILE A 238 -20.33 -12.51 2.19
C ILE A 238 -21.31 -11.72 3.08
N HIS A 239 -21.14 -10.40 3.22
CA HIS A 239 -22.02 -9.52 4.00
C HIS A 239 -22.94 -8.73 3.08
N LYS A 240 -24.02 -9.36 2.60
CA LYS A 240 -24.95 -8.81 1.61
C LYS A 240 -25.64 -7.52 2.07
N ASP A 241 -25.93 -7.39 3.35
CA ASP A 241 -26.54 -6.18 3.92
C ASP A 241 -25.56 -4.98 3.83
N ALA A 242 -24.30 -5.20 4.14
CA ALA A 242 -23.27 -4.18 4.01
C ALA A 242 -23.06 -3.81 2.52
N GLN A 243 -23.02 -4.79 1.63
CA GLN A 243 -22.95 -4.53 0.18
C GLN A 243 -24.12 -3.67 -0.30
N LYS A 244 -25.35 -3.98 0.18
CA LYS A 244 -26.55 -3.20 -0.15
C LYS A 244 -26.44 -1.77 0.39
N LYS A 245 -26.08 -1.59 1.66
CA LYS A 245 -25.91 -0.25 2.27
C LYS A 245 -24.91 0.62 1.52
N VAL A 246 -23.72 0.06 1.16
CA VAL A 246 -22.72 0.77 0.35
C VAL A 246 -23.30 1.17 -1.00
N ARG A 247 -24.03 0.28 -1.67
CA ARG A 247 -24.64 0.56 -2.97
C ARG A 247 -25.72 1.64 -2.87
N ASP A 248 -26.62 1.56 -1.88
CA ASP A 248 -27.66 2.56 -1.66
C ASP A 248 -27.04 3.94 -1.39
N GLU A 249 -25.92 4.00 -0.66
CA GLU A 249 -25.15 5.24 -0.47
C GLU A 249 -24.57 5.75 -1.79
N ILE A 250 -23.94 4.89 -2.60
CA ILE A 250 -23.39 5.24 -3.91
C ILE A 250 -24.48 5.87 -4.79
N LEU A 251 -25.64 5.21 -4.91
CA LEU A 251 -26.74 5.69 -5.73
C LEU A 251 -27.28 7.03 -5.24
N ARG A 252 -27.42 7.20 -3.94
CA ARG A 252 -27.88 8.45 -3.32
C ARG A 252 -26.88 9.60 -3.52
N VAL A 253 -25.58 9.35 -3.37
CA VAL A 253 -24.53 10.39 -3.41
C VAL A 253 -24.16 10.76 -4.85
N LEU A 254 -24.04 9.77 -5.73
CA LEU A 254 -23.58 9.98 -7.10
C LEU A 254 -24.72 10.28 -8.09
N GLY A 255 -25.98 9.91 -7.76
CA GLY A 255 -27.09 9.99 -8.72
C GLY A 255 -26.77 9.19 -9.99
N ASP A 256 -26.82 9.82 -11.14
CA ASP A 256 -26.54 9.18 -12.44
C ASP A 256 -25.05 9.08 -12.78
N ASN A 257 -24.19 9.76 -12.02
CA ASN A 257 -22.74 9.71 -12.27
C ASN A 257 -22.15 8.37 -11.85
N LEU A 258 -21.29 7.81 -12.67
CA LEU A 258 -20.59 6.55 -12.36
C LEU A 258 -19.48 6.74 -11.30
N MET A 259 -18.82 7.89 -11.30
CA MET A 259 -17.68 8.19 -10.47
C MET A 259 -17.93 9.38 -9.55
N PRO A 260 -17.40 9.37 -8.32
CA PRO A 260 -17.54 10.47 -7.37
C PRO A 260 -16.70 11.69 -7.76
N SER A 261 -17.25 12.90 -7.56
CA SER A 261 -16.45 14.13 -7.51
C SER A 261 -15.63 14.19 -6.21
N MET A 262 -14.66 15.12 -6.14
CA MET A 262 -13.84 15.28 -4.93
C MET A 262 -14.66 15.64 -3.68
N GLU A 263 -15.75 16.39 -3.85
CA GLU A 263 -16.69 16.72 -2.77
C GLU A 263 -17.45 15.47 -2.32
N GLN A 264 -17.95 14.69 -3.27
CA GLN A 264 -18.73 13.48 -3.02
C GLN A 264 -17.93 12.38 -2.29
N HIS A 265 -16.59 12.35 -2.42
CA HIS A 265 -15.75 11.42 -1.64
C HIS A 265 -15.97 11.55 -0.12
N LYS A 266 -16.32 12.74 0.38
CA LYS A 266 -16.58 12.99 1.81
C LYS A 266 -17.97 12.54 2.24
N GLU A 267 -18.90 12.41 1.29
CA GLU A 267 -20.29 12.01 1.53
C GLU A 267 -20.48 10.49 1.57
N LEU A 268 -19.49 9.72 1.07
CA LEU A 268 -19.46 8.25 1.09
C LEU A 268 -19.09 7.74 2.50
N LYS A 269 -19.91 8.04 3.50
CA LYS A 269 -19.62 7.79 4.91
C LYS A 269 -19.62 6.31 5.26
N TYR A 270 -20.64 5.56 4.82
CA TYR A 270 -20.73 4.13 5.10
C TYR A 270 -19.63 3.35 4.38
N MET A 271 -19.32 3.71 3.14
CA MET A 271 -18.19 3.17 2.41
C MET A 271 -16.86 3.40 3.16
N ASN A 272 -16.66 4.59 3.74
CA ASN A 272 -15.48 4.86 4.55
C ASN A 272 -15.41 3.98 5.80
N MET A 273 -16.54 3.73 6.46
CA MET A 273 -16.61 2.79 7.59
C MET A 273 -16.23 1.37 7.16
N VAL A 274 -16.73 0.91 6.00
CA VAL A 274 -16.36 -0.39 5.40
C VAL A 274 -14.86 -0.49 5.12
N ILE A 275 -14.27 0.54 4.52
CA ILE A 275 -12.82 0.59 4.25
C ILE A 275 -12.02 0.52 5.56
N ASN A 276 -12.40 1.30 6.56
CA ASN A 276 -11.70 1.34 7.84
C ASN A 276 -11.81 0.00 8.59
N GLU A 277 -12.99 -0.62 8.59
CA GLU A 277 -13.21 -1.93 9.23
C GLU A 277 -12.45 -3.04 8.50
N ASN A 278 -12.39 -2.98 7.16
CA ASN A 278 -11.55 -3.89 6.40
C ASN A 278 -10.07 -3.76 6.78
N LEU A 279 -9.54 -2.53 6.85
CA LEU A 279 -8.15 -2.28 7.25
C LEU A 279 -7.88 -2.66 8.72
N ARG A 280 -8.91 -2.71 9.57
CA ARG A 280 -8.80 -3.24 10.92
C ARG A 280 -8.69 -4.77 10.91
N LEU A 281 -9.62 -5.45 10.21
CA LEU A 281 -9.65 -6.92 10.17
C LEU A 281 -8.51 -7.51 9.34
N TYR A 282 -8.22 -6.90 8.20
CA TYR A 282 -7.25 -7.40 7.23
C TYR A 282 -6.24 -6.31 6.85
N PRO A 283 -5.41 -5.83 7.82
CA PRO A 283 -4.41 -4.83 7.51
C PRO A 283 -3.36 -5.41 6.57
N PRO A 284 -3.14 -4.84 5.38
CA PRO A 284 -2.09 -5.33 4.47
C PRO A 284 -0.71 -5.34 5.12
N ILE A 285 -0.47 -4.43 6.07
CA ILE A 285 0.73 -4.38 6.89
C ILE A 285 0.37 -4.81 8.31
N ALA A 286 0.56 -6.11 8.61
CA ALA A 286 0.25 -6.68 9.92
C ALA A 286 1.18 -6.19 11.04
N GLN A 287 2.37 -5.69 10.67
CA GLN A 287 3.39 -5.22 11.58
C GLN A 287 4.11 -4.01 10.99
N LEU A 288 4.24 -2.93 11.76
CA LEU A 288 5.04 -1.79 11.34
C LEU A 288 6.54 -2.13 11.33
N SER A 289 7.32 -1.34 10.56
CA SER A 289 8.78 -1.50 10.52
C SER A 289 9.37 -1.57 11.91
N VAL A 290 10.26 -2.54 12.13
CA VAL A 290 10.90 -2.77 13.44
C VAL A 290 11.66 -1.52 13.89
N ARG A 291 11.50 -1.19 15.15
CA ARG A 291 12.19 -0.06 15.80
C ARG A 291 13.09 -0.57 16.92
N LYS A 292 13.96 0.30 17.40
CA LYS A 292 14.71 0.05 18.64
C LYS A 292 14.63 1.29 19.53
N ASN A 293 14.61 1.10 20.85
CA ASN A 293 14.70 2.19 21.80
C ASN A 293 16.17 2.63 21.97
N VAL A 294 16.42 3.95 22.03
CA VAL A 294 17.79 4.47 22.20
C VAL A 294 18.24 4.46 23.67
N GLN A 295 17.31 4.34 24.61
CA GLN A 295 17.54 4.30 26.06
C GLN A 295 16.60 3.29 26.71
N ASP A 296 16.85 2.92 27.97
CA ASP A 296 15.97 2.06 28.74
C ASP A 296 14.55 2.66 28.82
N VAL A 297 13.53 1.84 28.64
CA VAL A 297 12.11 2.21 28.73
C VAL A 297 11.47 1.48 29.89
N LYS A 298 10.96 2.22 30.87
CA LYS A 298 10.14 1.65 31.94
C LYS A 298 8.73 1.43 31.43
N PHE A 299 8.25 0.20 31.55
CA PHE A 299 6.87 -0.18 31.21
C PHE A 299 6.30 -1.05 32.34
N ASN A 300 5.33 -0.50 33.09
CA ASN A 300 4.82 -1.08 34.33
C ASN A 300 5.99 -1.41 35.30
N ASP A 301 6.08 -2.67 35.74
CA ASP A 301 7.12 -3.18 36.61
C ASP A 301 8.35 -3.74 35.86
N HIS A 302 8.40 -3.55 34.54
CA HIS A 302 9.46 -4.05 33.69
C HIS A 302 10.30 -2.91 33.13
N ILE A 303 11.57 -3.23 32.83
CA ILE A 303 12.47 -2.36 32.08
C ILE A 303 12.76 -3.04 30.74
N ILE A 304 12.50 -2.33 29.64
CA ILE A 304 12.94 -2.72 28.31
C ILE A 304 14.31 -2.09 28.09
N PRO A 305 15.39 -2.86 28.05
CA PRO A 305 16.74 -2.31 27.89
C PRO A 305 16.91 -1.54 26.58
N ALA A 306 17.82 -0.57 26.56
CA ALA A 306 18.21 0.13 25.34
C ALA A 306 18.61 -0.85 24.21
N GLN A 307 18.42 -0.43 22.97
CA GLN A 307 18.72 -1.22 21.76
C GLN A 307 17.87 -2.50 21.61
N THR A 308 16.77 -2.64 22.35
CA THR A 308 15.85 -3.77 22.18
C THR A 308 15.02 -3.61 20.91
N PRO A 309 14.96 -4.61 19.99
CA PRO A 309 14.06 -4.59 18.85
C PRO A 309 12.59 -4.63 19.31
N LEU A 310 11.81 -3.65 18.85
CA LEU A 310 10.39 -3.43 19.16
C LEU A 310 9.55 -3.65 17.91
N PHE A 311 8.58 -4.56 18.00
CA PHE A 311 7.67 -4.95 16.93
C PHE A 311 6.25 -4.45 17.25
N LEU A 312 5.79 -3.41 16.58
CA LEU A 312 4.42 -2.94 16.73
C LEU A 312 3.51 -3.83 15.88
N SER A 313 2.73 -4.67 16.55
CA SER A 313 1.80 -5.58 15.89
C SER A 313 0.48 -4.86 15.60
N VAL A 314 0.31 -4.39 14.37
CA VAL A 314 -0.96 -3.80 13.91
C VAL A 314 -2.09 -4.81 14.03
N TYR A 315 -1.87 -6.03 13.53
CA TYR A 315 -2.84 -7.11 13.64
C TYR A 315 -3.24 -7.39 15.10
N GLY A 316 -2.26 -7.52 16.01
CA GLY A 316 -2.53 -7.79 17.43
C GLY A 316 -3.27 -6.64 18.14
N ILE A 317 -3.04 -5.38 17.75
CA ILE A 317 -3.78 -4.21 18.26
C ILE A 317 -5.21 -4.23 17.75
N HIS A 318 -5.40 -4.47 16.46
CA HIS A 318 -6.68 -4.45 15.76
C HIS A 318 -7.61 -5.61 16.16
N HIS A 319 -7.06 -6.74 16.62
CA HIS A 319 -7.80 -7.93 17.04
C HIS A 319 -7.86 -8.11 18.56
N SER A 320 -7.40 -7.12 19.32
CA SER A 320 -7.45 -7.17 20.77
C SER A 320 -8.84 -6.85 21.31
N SER A 321 -9.41 -7.77 22.10
CA SER A 321 -10.68 -7.54 22.82
C SER A 321 -10.60 -6.44 23.88
N LYS A 322 -9.38 -6.00 24.26
CA LYS A 322 -9.17 -4.81 25.11
C LYS A 322 -9.45 -3.51 24.37
N ASN A 323 -9.28 -3.50 23.04
CA ASN A 323 -9.39 -2.31 22.20
C ASN A 323 -10.71 -2.28 21.42
N TRP A 324 -11.26 -3.46 21.06
CA TRP A 324 -12.41 -3.61 20.18
C TRP A 324 -13.39 -4.63 20.74
N GLU A 325 -14.65 -4.27 20.80
CA GLU A 325 -15.74 -5.21 21.11
C GLU A 325 -15.93 -6.14 19.91
N ASN A 326 -16.09 -7.46 20.14
CA ASN A 326 -16.21 -8.48 19.10
C ASN A 326 -15.16 -8.28 17.98
N PRO A 327 -13.86 -8.38 18.28
CA PRO A 327 -12.79 -7.94 17.36
C PRO A 327 -12.71 -8.76 16.07
N GLU A 328 -13.27 -9.98 16.05
CA GLU A 328 -13.24 -10.83 14.85
C GLU A 328 -14.46 -10.62 13.93
N GLU A 329 -15.44 -9.83 14.35
CA GLU A 329 -16.64 -9.56 13.56
C GLU A 329 -16.45 -8.33 12.65
N PHE A 330 -17.05 -8.39 11.45
CA PHE A 330 -17.10 -7.27 10.52
C PHE A 330 -18.28 -6.35 10.87
N ILE A 331 -17.98 -5.25 11.53
CA ILE A 331 -18.97 -4.26 11.99
C ILE A 331 -18.50 -2.86 11.57
N PRO A 332 -18.81 -2.40 10.34
CA PRO A 332 -18.42 -1.08 9.85
C PRO A 332 -18.88 0.06 10.76
N GLU A 333 -20.04 -0.08 11.39
CA GLU A 333 -20.70 0.92 12.24
C GLU A 333 -19.88 1.31 13.47
N ARG A 334 -18.84 0.53 13.86
CA ARG A 334 -17.94 0.92 14.95
C ARG A 334 -17.11 2.19 14.62
N PHE A 335 -17.02 2.55 13.34
CA PHE A 335 -16.38 3.77 12.87
C PHE A 335 -17.33 4.97 12.71
N GLU A 336 -18.60 4.84 13.05
CA GLU A 336 -19.59 5.92 12.88
C GLU A 336 -19.31 7.13 13.80
N ASN A 337 -18.86 6.90 15.03
CA ASN A 337 -18.73 7.94 16.07
C ASN A 337 -17.32 8.08 16.66
N GLU A 338 -16.28 7.51 16.04
CA GLU A 338 -14.86 7.58 16.47
C GLU A 338 -14.64 7.34 17.98
N LYS A 339 -15.40 6.41 18.58
CA LYS A 339 -15.35 6.11 20.03
C LYS A 339 -14.15 5.28 20.47
N HIS A 340 -13.34 4.80 19.54
CA HIS A 340 -12.14 4.03 19.84
C HIS A 340 -10.93 4.94 20.14
N ASP A 341 -9.97 4.43 20.91
CA ASP A 341 -8.69 5.11 21.08
C ASP A 341 -8.00 5.29 19.72
N HIS A 342 -7.49 6.46 19.45
CA HIS A 342 -6.86 6.80 18.17
C HIS A 342 -5.68 5.87 17.81
N PHE A 343 -4.97 5.34 18.80
CA PHE A 343 -3.86 4.39 18.60
C PHE A 343 -4.31 2.92 18.52
N ALA A 344 -5.61 2.66 18.76
CA ALA A 344 -6.18 1.33 18.54
C ALA A 344 -6.38 1.02 17.05
N TRP A 345 -6.39 2.04 16.17
CA TRP A 345 -6.50 1.86 14.72
C TRP A 345 -5.27 2.42 14.01
N LEU A 346 -4.52 1.55 13.37
CA LEU A 346 -3.25 1.84 12.70
C LEU A 346 -3.25 1.42 11.22
N GLY A 347 -4.40 1.47 10.54
CA GLY A 347 -4.53 1.05 9.15
C GLY A 347 -3.57 1.77 8.19
N PHE A 348 -3.22 3.02 8.50
CA PHE A 348 -2.19 3.80 7.80
C PHE A 348 -1.02 4.22 8.71
N GLY A 349 -0.78 3.46 9.80
CA GLY A 349 0.21 3.84 10.80
C GLY A 349 -0.19 5.09 11.60
N GLY A 350 0.80 5.88 12.04
CA GLY A 350 0.50 7.07 12.84
C GLY A 350 1.68 8.02 13.01
N GLY A 351 1.40 9.20 13.59
CA GLY A 351 2.38 10.23 13.88
C GLY A 351 3.07 10.78 12.64
N SER A 352 4.30 11.27 12.79
CA SER A 352 5.09 11.83 11.69
C SER A 352 5.42 10.81 10.60
N ARG A 353 5.33 9.53 10.91
CA ARG A 353 5.64 8.38 10.04
C ARG A 353 4.38 7.74 9.44
N ALA A 354 3.23 8.37 9.56
CA ALA A 354 2.00 7.93 8.91
C ALA A 354 2.18 7.75 7.39
N CYS A 355 1.40 6.85 6.82
CA CYS A 355 1.46 6.53 5.39
C CYS A 355 1.38 7.78 4.52
N LEU A 356 2.30 7.90 3.56
CA LEU A 356 2.34 8.98 2.59
C LEU A 356 1.18 8.90 1.60
N GLY A 357 0.87 7.67 1.17
CA GLY A 357 -0.16 7.37 0.19
C GLY A 357 -1.57 7.17 0.76
N ASN A 358 -1.85 7.59 2.00
CA ASN A 358 -3.17 7.40 2.62
C ASN A 358 -4.31 7.93 1.71
N ASN A 359 -4.26 9.20 1.34
CA ASN A 359 -5.30 9.80 0.48
C ASN A 359 -5.34 9.14 -0.92
N PHE A 360 -4.17 8.81 -1.48
CA PHE A 360 -4.06 8.11 -2.75
C PHE A 360 -4.83 6.79 -2.71
N SER A 361 -4.52 5.94 -1.74
CA SER A 361 -5.18 4.64 -1.56
C SER A 361 -6.69 4.77 -1.30
N LEU A 362 -7.11 5.72 -0.45
CA LEU A 362 -8.53 5.92 -0.13
C LEU A 362 -9.34 6.43 -1.34
N ILE A 363 -8.78 7.29 -2.17
CA ILE A 363 -9.44 7.77 -3.40
C ILE A 363 -9.57 6.62 -4.38
N GLU A 364 -8.50 5.87 -4.60
CA GLU A 364 -8.49 4.70 -5.47
C GLU A 364 -9.54 3.66 -5.06
N GLN A 365 -9.59 3.31 -3.77
CA GLN A 365 -10.56 2.36 -3.25
C GLN A 365 -12.00 2.85 -3.46
N ARG A 366 -12.30 4.13 -3.16
CA ARG A 366 -13.65 4.68 -3.33
C ARG A 366 -14.09 4.68 -4.79
N ILE A 367 -13.25 5.12 -5.71
CA ILE A 367 -13.56 5.14 -7.15
C ILE A 367 -13.82 3.71 -7.65
N THR A 368 -12.96 2.77 -7.28
CA THR A 368 -13.08 1.36 -7.66
C THR A 368 -14.37 0.73 -7.13
N LEU A 369 -14.67 0.94 -5.84
CA LEU A 369 -15.88 0.40 -5.20
C LEU A 369 -17.16 1.04 -5.76
N CYS A 370 -17.16 2.36 -6.02
CA CYS A 370 -18.30 3.03 -6.68
C CYS A 370 -18.60 2.39 -8.02
N ALA A 371 -17.61 2.22 -8.86
CA ALA A 371 -17.77 1.65 -10.19
C ALA A 371 -18.26 0.20 -10.16
N LEU A 372 -17.59 -0.64 -9.37
CA LEU A 372 -17.91 -2.08 -9.30
C LEU A 372 -19.29 -2.34 -8.68
N LEU A 373 -19.60 -1.73 -7.52
CA LEU A 373 -20.82 -2.02 -6.78
C LEU A 373 -22.06 -1.39 -7.38
N ARG A 374 -21.90 -0.33 -8.18
CA ARG A 374 -22.98 0.21 -8.99
C ARG A 374 -23.37 -0.76 -10.12
N LYS A 375 -22.36 -1.34 -10.80
CA LYS A 375 -22.56 -2.16 -11.99
C LYS A 375 -22.85 -3.64 -11.68
N TYR A 376 -22.27 -4.14 -10.59
CA TYR A 376 -22.30 -5.57 -10.26
C TYR A 376 -22.85 -5.84 -8.85
N GLU A 377 -23.48 -7.00 -8.71
CA GLU A 377 -23.66 -7.69 -7.44
C GLU A 377 -22.50 -8.70 -7.31
N VAL A 378 -21.79 -8.62 -6.17
CA VAL A 378 -20.62 -9.47 -5.89
C VAL A 378 -21.01 -10.62 -4.97
N SER A 379 -20.60 -11.83 -5.30
CA SER A 379 -20.85 -13.02 -4.47
C SER A 379 -19.66 -13.97 -4.46
N LEU A 380 -19.59 -14.79 -3.41
CA LEU A 380 -18.60 -15.85 -3.28
C LEU A 380 -19.17 -17.15 -3.84
N PRO A 381 -18.41 -17.95 -4.64
CA PRO A 381 -18.80 -19.29 -5.04
C PRO A 381 -19.08 -20.20 -3.83
N ALA A 382 -20.09 -21.06 -3.94
CA ALA A 382 -20.52 -21.93 -2.84
C ALA A 382 -19.46 -22.94 -2.38
N ASP A 383 -18.56 -23.32 -3.27
CA ASP A 383 -17.44 -24.25 -3.04
C ASP A 383 -16.13 -23.54 -2.65
N SER A 384 -16.17 -22.22 -2.43
CA SER A 384 -14.96 -21.45 -2.08
C SER A 384 -14.33 -21.93 -0.77
N ILE A 385 -12.99 -22.00 -0.76
CA ILE A 385 -12.20 -22.26 0.47
C ILE A 385 -12.34 -21.14 1.51
N HIS A 386 -12.86 -19.98 1.11
CA HIS A 386 -13.03 -18.77 1.94
C HIS A 386 -14.44 -18.67 2.54
N LYS A 387 -15.32 -19.66 2.37
CA LYS A 387 -16.73 -19.59 2.80
C LYS A 387 -16.94 -19.38 4.30
N ASP A 388 -16.08 -19.99 5.12
CA ASP A 388 -16.19 -19.92 6.59
C ASP A 388 -15.31 -18.82 7.17
N LYS A 389 -14.12 -18.65 6.62
CA LYS A 389 -13.13 -17.63 7.01
C LYS A 389 -12.18 -17.35 5.86
N LEU A 390 -11.80 -16.07 5.70
CA LEU A 390 -10.79 -15.70 4.74
C LEU A 390 -9.47 -16.42 5.03
N GLN A 391 -8.98 -17.18 4.07
CA GLN A 391 -7.64 -17.78 4.14
C GLN A 391 -6.62 -16.72 3.70
N ILE A 392 -5.63 -16.47 4.55
CA ILE A 392 -4.60 -15.43 4.35
C ILE A 392 -3.25 -16.10 4.25
N GLU A 393 -2.41 -15.57 3.38
CA GLU A 393 -1.00 -15.92 3.27
C GLU A 393 -0.12 -14.67 3.34
N PRO A 394 1.09 -14.75 3.91
CA PRO A 394 2.09 -13.74 3.66
C PRO A 394 2.53 -13.86 2.19
N ASP A 395 2.47 -12.76 1.46
CA ASP A 395 2.97 -12.75 0.10
C ASP A 395 4.49 -12.43 0.04
N ASN A 396 5.08 -12.53 -1.15
CA ASN A 396 6.51 -12.29 -1.35
C ASN A 396 6.92 -10.82 -1.13
N SER A 397 5.94 -9.92 -1.06
CA SER A 397 6.16 -8.50 -0.75
C SER A 397 6.28 -8.22 0.75
N GLY A 398 5.96 -9.21 1.60
CA GLY A 398 5.88 -9.07 3.06
C GLY A 398 4.58 -8.41 3.51
N THR A 399 3.61 -8.25 2.61
CA THR A 399 2.24 -7.84 2.95
C THR A 399 1.39 -9.06 3.33
N MET A 400 0.29 -8.83 4.04
CA MET A 400 -0.75 -9.83 4.23
C MET A 400 -1.75 -9.72 3.09
N GLY A 401 -1.91 -10.79 2.35
CA GLY A 401 -2.90 -10.90 1.30
C GLY A 401 -3.70 -12.20 1.41
N PRO A 402 -4.86 -12.27 0.79
CA PRO A 402 -5.62 -13.51 0.74
C PRO A 402 -4.97 -14.50 -0.23
N TYR A 403 -5.18 -15.79 0.00
CA TYR A 403 -5.08 -16.79 -1.06
C TYR A 403 -5.96 -16.37 -2.24
N PRO A 404 -5.75 -16.92 -3.46
CA PRO A 404 -6.59 -16.61 -4.60
C PRO A 404 -8.08 -16.67 -4.25
N ILE A 405 -8.81 -15.57 -4.51
CA ILE A 405 -10.24 -15.45 -4.22
C ILE A 405 -11.02 -15.35 -5.53
N PRO A 406 -11.62 -16.43 -6.02
CA PRO A 406 -12.59 -16.34 -7.08
C PRO A 406 -13.87 -15.67 -6.58
N LEU A 407 -14.31 -14.59 -7.23
CA LEU A 407 -15.58 -13.93 -6.97
C LEU A 407 -16.44 -13.90 -8.24
N ILE A 408 -17.76 -13.96 -8.05
CA ILE A 408 -18.75 -13.86 -9.12
C ILE A 408 -19.27 -12.43 -9.15
N PHE A 409 -19.19 -11.77 -10.31
CA PHE A 409 -19.70 -10.43 -10.57
C PHE A 409 -20.92 -10.52 -11.48
N LYS A 410 -22.11 -10.56 -10.89
CA LYS A 410 -23.36 -10.59 -11.64
C LYS A 410 -23.75 -9.17 -12.04
N ARG A 411 -23.85 -8.90 -13.35
CA ARG A 411 -24.32 -7.60 -13.85
C ARG A 411 -25.73 -7.33 -13.35
N ARG A 412 -25.95 -6.13 -12.87
CA ARG A 412 -27.27 -5.69 -12.43
C ARG A 412 -28.08 -5.23 -13.64
N THR A 413 -29.33 -5.64 -13.67
CA THR A 413 -30.36 -5.00 -14.46
C THR A 413 -30.99 -3.98 -13.55
N GLU A 414 -30.59 -2.72 -13.67
CA GLU A 414 -31.06 -1.53 -12.92
C GLU A 414 -31.52 -1.71 -11.46
#